data_e0070e5e39fe9a2ad95b0937bb31947d
#
_entry.id   e0070e5e39fe9a2ad95b0937bb31947d
#
_cell.length_a   1.000
_cell.length_b   1.000
_cell.length_c   1.000
_cell.angle_alpha   90.00
_cell.angle_beta   90.00
_cell.angle_gamma   90.00
#
_symmetry.space_group_name_H-M   'P 1'
#
loop_
_entity.id
_entity.type
_entity.pdbx_description
1 polymer ?
#
loop_
_entity_poly.entity_id
_entity_poly.type
_entity_poly.pdbx_seq_one_letter_code
_entity_poly.pdbx_strand_id
1 'polypeptide(L)'
;MAYIEVIPHQQADGLLKEIYDDLVKKRGKLAEVHKIQSLNPESIVHHMDLYMGIMFGKSPLKRAHREMIAVVVSSANNCAYCIKHHAEALQHFWKDQAKVDQLAGDFRDAGLSDQEQALCNYAHQLTTEPRQSEPLVRTLKEVGWEDRAILDAALVISYFNFVNRMVLGLGVHLEAEGAGGYHYD
;
A
#
# COMPACT_ATOMS: atom_id res chain seq x y z
N MET A 1 16.94 5.18 11.78
CA MET A 1 16.43 6.46 12.34
C MET A 1 15.89 7.27 11.18
N ALA A 2 14.74 7.92 11.32
CA ALA A 2 14.21 8.81 10.27
C ALA A 2 15.20 9.95 9.95
N TYR A 3 15.17 10.46 8.71
CA TYR A 3 16.10 11.51 8.26
C TYR A 3 15.66 12.94 8.64
N ILE A 4 14.43 13.08 9.13
CA ILE A 4 13.86 14.31 9.62
C ILE A 4 13.35 14.12 11.04
N GLU A 5 13.03 15.22 11.72
CA GLU A 5 12.37 15.20 13.02
C GLU A 5 10.99 14.52 12.93
N VAL A 6 10.68 13.71 13.94
CA VAL A 6 9.39 13.03 14.10
C VAL A 6 8.90 13.27 15.51
N ILE A 7 7.71 13.83 15.66
CA ILE A 7 7.08 14.05 16.96
C ILE A 7 6.40 12.76 17.41
N PRO A 8 6.88 12.08 18.47
CA PRO A 8 6.25 10.87 18.96
C PRO A 8 4.91 11.16 19.62
N HIS A 9 4.02 10.14 19.68
CA HIS A 9 2.66 10.30 20.21
C HIS A 9 2.62 10.93 21.61
N GLN A 10 3.57 10.55 22.48
CA GLN A 10 3.64 11.04 23.87
C GLN A 10 4.02 12.53 23.97
N GLN A 11 4.58 13.10 22.91
CA GLN A 11 4.99 14.51 22.83
C GLN A 11 4.07 15.34 21.91
N ALA A 12 3.10 14.67 21.26
CA ALA A 12 2.14 15.36 20.41
C ALA A 12 1.17 16.20 21.25
N ASP A 13 0.84 17.39 20.76
CA ASP A 13 -0.15 18.28 21.32
C ASP A 13 -1.13 18.80 20.25
N GLY A 14 -2.15 19.55 20.67
CA GLY A 14 -3.13 20.16 19.79
C GLY A 14 -3.68 19.20 18.71
N LEU A 15 -3.74 19.68 17.48
CA LEU A 15 -4.28 18.93 16.33
C LEU A 15 -3.53 17.61 16.08
N LEU A 16 -2.19 17.60 16.21
CA LEU A 16 -1.42 16.38 15.99
C LEU A 16 -1.82 15.28 16.98
N LYS A 17 -2.02 15.63 18.25
CA LYS A 17 -2.46 14.67 19.26
C LYS A 17 -3.84 14.12 18.95
N GLU A 18 -4.79 14.97 18.57
CA GLU A 18 -6.15 14.56 18.20
C GLU A 18 -6.12 13.56 17.04
N ILE A 19 -5.31 13.84 16.00
CA ILE A 19 -5.16 12.94 14.84
C ILE A 19 -4.56 11.59 15.25
N TYR A 20 -3.53 11.59 16.08
CA TYR A 20 -2.89 10.37 16.54
C TYR A 20 -3.82 9.50 17.40
N ASP A 21 -4.56 10.13 18.32
CA ASP A 21 -5.55 9.44 19.16
C ASP A 21 -6.67 8.82 18.31
N ASP A 22 -7.15 9.54 17.27
CA ASP A 22 -8.16 9.05 16.35
C ASP A 22 -7.64 7.84 15.51
N LEU A 23 -6.42 7.92 15.03
CA LEU A 23 -5.78 6.82 14.29
C LEU A 23 -5.64 5.56 15.14
N VAL A 24 -5.15 5.69 16.38
CA VAL A 24 -5.04 4.56 17.32
C VAL A 24 -6.41 3.96 17.59
N LYS A 25 -7.43 4.81 17.84
CA LYS A 25 -8.80 4.36 18.09
C LYS A 25 -9.42 3.60 16.92
N LYS A 26 -9.23 4.09 15.68
CA LYS A 26 -9.86 3.53 14.47
C LYS A 26 -9.10 2.34 13.90
N ARG A 27 -7.76 2.35 14.00
CA ARG A 27 -6.88 1.40 13.33
C ARG A 27 -6.20 0.41 14.27
N GLY A 28 -6.32 0.61 15.58
CA GLY A 28 -5.64 -0.19 16.61
C GLY A 28 -4.17 0.18 16.82
N LYS A 29 -3.54 0.89 15.88
CA LYS A 29 -2.11 1.20 15.87
C LYS A 29 -1.82 2.51 15.16
N LEU A 30 -0.77 3.22 15.59
CA LEU A 30 -0.22 4.39 14.92
C LEU A 30 1.04 3.98 14.14
N ALA A 31 0.93 3.92 12.81
CA ALA A 31 2.01 3.51 11.92
C ALA A 31 3.12 4.58 11.81
N GLU A 32 4.37 4.15 11.63
CA GLU A 32 5.51 5.04 11.44
C GLU A 32 5.36 5.90 10.17
N VAL A 33 4.67 5.39 9.13
CA VAL A 33 4.34 6.15 7.91
C VAL A 33 3.41 7.34 8.18
N HIS A 34 2.65 7.34 9.27
CA HIS A 34 1.87 8.50 9.71
C HIS A 34 2.70 9.44 10.59
N LYS A 35 3.52 8.88 11.50
CA LYS A 35 4.38 9.67 12.39
C LYS A 35 5.40 10.50 11.62
N ILE A 36 5.93 10.01 10.50
CA ILE A 36 6.89 10.76 9.67
C ILE A 36 6.32 12.07 9.11
N GLN A 37 4.99 12.20 9.08
CA GLN A 37 4.26 13.39 8.63
C GLN A 37 3.93 14.35 9.79
N SER A 38 4.43 14.11 11.00
CA SER A 38 4.08 14.84 12.21
C SER A 38 4.29 16.36 12.15
N LEU A 39 5.23 16.82 11.32
CA LEU A 39 5.50 18.25 11.09
C LEU A 39 4.43 18.95 10.22
N ASN A 40 3.53 18.18 9.61
CA ASN A 40 2.39 18.67 8.83
C ASN A 40 1.15 17.82 9.14
N PRO A 41 0.49 18.03 10.30
CA PRO A 41 -0.60 17.17 10.78
C PRO A 41 -1.76 17.03 9.78
N GLU A 42 -2.12 18.08 9.06
CA GLU A 42 -3.21 18.04 8.08
C GLU A 42 -2.91 17.05 6.94
N SER A 43 -1.63 16.88 6.56
CA SER A 43 -1.23 15.91 5.55
C SER A 43 -1.55 14.47 5.95
N ILE A 44 -1.54 14.14 7.24
CA ILE A 44 -1.92 12.83 7.76
C ILE A 44 -3.40 12.55 7.49
N VAL A 45 -4.25 13.55 7.71
CA VAL A 45 -5.71 13.44 7.47
C VAL A 45 -5.98 13.18 5.99
N HIS A 46 -5.44 14.00 5.10
CA HIS A 46 -5.63 13.85 3.65
C HIS A 46 -5.04 12.55 3.10
N HIS A 47 -3.89 12.12 3.65
CA HIS A 47 -3.29 10.82 3.32
C HIS A 47 -4.25 9.68 3.70
N MET A 48 -4.81 9.72 4.91
CA MET A 48 -5.75 8.70 5.38
C MET A 48 -7.05 8.70 4.60
N ASP A 49 -7.60 9.85 4.27
CA ASP A 49 -8.82 9.95 3.46
C ASP A 49 -8.61 9.32 2.08
N LEU A 50 -7.49 9.62 1.43
CA LEU A 50 -7.12 9.02 0.15
C LEU A 50 -6.94 7.50 0.28
N TYR A 51 -6.22 7.03 1.30
CA TYR A 51 -6.01 5.61 1.60
C TYR A 51 -7.34 4.88 1.78
N MET A 52 -8.22 5.41 2.63
CA MET A 52 -9.52 4.80 2.89
C MET A 52 -10.38 4.75 1.63
N GLY A 53 -10.39 5.81 0.83
CA GLY A 53 -11.10 5.84 -0.44
C GLY A 53 -10.61 4.80 -1.45
N ILE A 54 -9.30 4.67 -1.59
CA ILE A 54 -8.67 3.76 -2.56
C ILE A 54 -8.70 2.32 -2.08
N MET A 55 -8.36 2.05 -0.82
CA MET A 55 -8.20 0.68 -0.33
C MET A 55 -9.49 0.07 0.22
N PHE A 56 -10.42 0.86 0.73
CA PHE A 56 -11.67 0.37 1.35
C PHE A 56 -12.94 0.82 0.61
N GLY A 57 -12.84 1.80 -0.27
CA GLY A 57 -13.97 2.28 -1.07
C GLY A 57 -14.57 1.20 -1.97
N LYS A 58 -15.82 1.40 -2.40
CA LYS A 58 -16.53 0.50 -3.32
C LYS A 58 -15.81 0.42 -4.67
N SER A 59 -15.47 -0.81 -5.09
CA SER A 59 -14.70 -1.07 -6.32
C SER A 59 -15.00 -2.48 -6.87
N PRO A 60 -14.84 -2.71 -8.18
CA PRO A 60 -14.81 -4.07 -8.74
C PRO A 60 -13.60 -4.89 -8.26
N LEU A 61 -12.50 -4.24 -7.85
CA LEU A 61 -11.34 -4.93 -7.27
C LEU A 61 -11.65 -5.38 -5.85
N LYS A 62 -11.47 -6.67 -5.56
CA LYS A 62 -11.51 -7.21 -4.21
C LYS A 62 -10.41 -6.58 -3.37
N ARG A 63 -10.56 -6.58 -2.05
CA ARG A 63 -9.51 -6.09 -1.15
C ARG A 63 -8.18 -6.85 -1.35
N ALA A 64 -8.23 -8.17 -1.51
CA ALA A 64 -7.05 -8.99 -1.80
C ALA A 64 -6.29 -8.53 -3.07
N HIS A 65 -7.00 -8.12 -4.13
CA HIS A 65 -6.35 -7.60 -5.34
C HIS A 65 -5.59 -6.29 -5.08
N ARG A 66 -6.16 -5.41 -4.24
CA ARG A 66 -5.52 -4.12 -3.89
C ARG A 66 -4.28 -4.33 -3.02
N GLU A 67 -4.33 -5.27 -2.06
CA GLU A 67 -3.14 -5.64 -1.27
C GLU A 67 -2.07 -6.32 -2.12
N MET A 68 -2.48 -7.20 -3.05
CA MET A 68 -1.58 -7.82 -4.02
C MET A 68 -0.84 -6.78 -4.87
N ILE A 69 -1.57 -5.79 -5.41
CA ILE A 69 -0.99 -4.65 -6.15
C ILE A 69 -0.02 -3.87 -5.25
N ALA A 70 -0.39 -3.61 -4.00
CA ALA A 70 0.45 -2.89 -3.04
C ALA A 70 1.79 -3.60 -2.79
N VAL A 71 1.77 -4.94 -2.65
CA VAL A 71 2.99 -5.74 -2.51
C VAL A 71 3.85 -5.63 -3.77
N VAL A 72 3.28 -5.81 -4.96
CA VAL A 72 4.03 -5.75 -6.24
C VAL A 72 4.67 -4.38 -6.46
N VAL A 73 3.93 -3.28 -6.24
CA VAL A 73 4.46 -1.91 -6.34
C VAL A 73 5.59 -1.70 -5.34
N SER A 74 5.42 -2.17 -4.11
CA SER A 74 6.41 -1.99 -3.05
C SER A 74 7.67 -2.82 -3.29
N SER A 75 7.54 -4.02 -3.87
CA SER A 75 8.66 -4.85 -4.30
C SER A 75 9.42 -4.20 -5.46
N ALA A 76 8.72 -3.68 -6.47
CA ALA A 76 9.33 -2.96 -7.58
C ALA A 76 10.12 -1.70 -7.14
N ASN A 77 9.68 -1.04 -6.07
CA ASN A 77 10.35 0.11 -5.46
C ASN A 77 11.38 -0.28 -4.37
N ASN A 78 11.55 -1.58 -4.05
CA ASN A 78 12.40 -2.06 -2.95
C ASN A 78 12.05 -1.45 -1.57
N CYS A 79 10.77 -1.21 -1.29
CA CYS A 79 10.29 -0.62 -0.05
C CYS A 79 9.97 -1.73 0.98
N ALA A 80 10.97 -2.17 1.73
CA ALA A 80 10.82 -3.25 2.71
C ALA A 80 9.72 -2.98 3.76
N TYR A 81 9.58 -1.75 4.22
CA TYR A 81 8.50 -1.32 5.13
C TYR A 81 7.12 -1.64 4.53
N CYS A 82 6.87 -1.16 3.32
CA CYS A 82 5.57 -1.33 2.67
C CYS A 82 5.31 -2.78 2.27
N ILE A 83 6.33 -3.52 1.80
CA ILE A 83 6.20 -4.96 1.51
C ILE A 83 5.70 -5.69 2.75
N LYS A 84 6.34 -5.48 3.91
CA LYS A 84 5.96 -6.15 5.17
C LYS A 84 4.52 -5.87 5.56
N HIS A 85 4.09 -4.62 5.56
CA HIS A 85 2.72 -4.24 5.95
C HIS A 85 1.65 -4.83 5.03
N HIS A 86 1.89 -4.79 3.71
CA HIS A 86 0.90 -5.25 2.74
C HIS A 86 0.95 -6.76 2.50
N ALA A 87 2.10 -7.41 2.70
CA ALA A 87 2.20 -8.87 2.75
C ALA A 87 1.42 -9.45 3.94
N GLU A 88 1.51 -8.84 5.14
CA GLU A 88 0.72 -9.21 6.32
C GLU A 88 -0.78 -9.07 6.04
N ALA A 89 -1.20 -7.94 5.45
CA ALA A 89 -2.59 -7.73 5.08
C ALA A 89 -3.06 -8.75 4.02
N LEU A 90 -2.24 -9.03 3.01
CA LEU A 90 -2.56 -10.01 1.97
C LEU A 90 -2.67 -11.42 2.53
N GLN A 91 -1.80 -11.80 3.48
CA GLN A 91 -1.85 -13.07 4.18
C GLN A 91 -3.20 -13.28 4.90
N HIS A 92 -3.77 -12.22 5.48
CA HIS A 92 -5.11 -12.31 6.08
C HIS A 92 -6.18 -12.78 5.06
N PHE A 93 -6.08 -12.35 3.79
CA PHE A 93 -7.03 -12.73 2.74
C PHE A 93 -6.71 -14.06 2.04
N TRP A 94 -5.43 -14.29 1.72
CA TRP A 94 -5.01 -15.49 0.98
C TRP A 94 -4.85 -16.73 1.86
N LYS A 95 -4.44 -16.54 3.13
CA LYS A 95 -4.14 -17.61 4.10
C LYS A 95 -3.10 -18.61 3.58
N ASP A 96 -2.20 -18.13 2.75
CA ASP A 96 -1.11 -18.89 2.13
C ASP A 96 0.18 -18.04 2.15
N GLN A 97 0.99 -18.25 3.19
CA GLN A 97 2.23 -17.50 3.38
C GLN A 97 3.24 -17.76 2.27
N ALA A 98 3.34 -19.01 1.79
CA ALA A 98 4.28 -19.34 0.74
C ALA A 98 3.97 -18.58 -0.56
N LYS A 99 2.68 -18.48 -0.92
CA LYS A 99 2.22 -17.69 -2.08
C LYS A 99 2.50 -16.20 -1.90
N VAL A 100 2.29 -15.66 -0.69
CA VAL A 100 2.59 -14.25 -0.39
C VAL A 100 4.09 -13.97 -0.49
N ASP A 101 4.94 -14.86 0.03
CA ASP A 101 6.39 -14.73 -0.05
C ASP A 101 6.90 -14.79 -1.49
N GLN A 102 6.33 -15.68 -2.32
CA GLN A 102 6.61 -15.75 -3.75
C GLN A 102 6.22 -14.45 -4.46
N LEU A 103 5.02 -13.93 -4.19
CA LEU A 103 4.56 -12.66 -4.76
C LEU A 103 5.51 -11.50 -4.41
N ALA A 104 5.96 -11.44 -3.16
CA ALA A 104 6.88 -10.40 -2.69
C ALA A 104 8.28 -10.53 -3.28
N GLY A 105 8.73 -11.76 -3.58
CA GLY A 105 10.00 -12.05 -4.24
C GLY A 105 9.95 -11.79 -5.75
N ASP A 106 9.19 -12.59 -6.46
CA ASP A 106 8.83 -12.38 -7.87
C ASP A 106 7.39 -12.84 -8.11
N PHE A 107 6.51 -11.90 -8.38
CA PHE A 107 5.08 -12.18 -8.59
C PHE A 107 4.83 -13.14 -9.76
N ARG A 108 5.77 -13.31 -10.69
CA ARG A 108 5.65 -14.21 -11.85
C ARG A 108 5.61 -15.67 -11.43
N ASP A 109 6.20 -15.98 -10.27
CA ASP A 109 6.29 -17.34 -9.71
C ASP A 109 5.17 -17.66 -8.71
N ALA A 110 4.28 -16.70 -8.41
CA ALA A 110 3.29 -16.80 -7.33
C ALA A 110 2.02 -17.63 -7.70
N GLY A 111 1.99 -18.31 -8.85
CA GLY A 111 0.85 -19.14 -9.23
C GLY A 111 -0.47 -18.36 -9.33
N LEU A 112 -0.42 -17.19 -9.93
CA LEU A 112 -1.56 -16.28 -10.10
C LEU A 112 -2.46 -16.73 -11.25
N SER A 113 -3.75 -16.40 -11.17
CA SER A 113 -4.66 -16.49 -12.32
C SER A 113 -4.27 -15.47 -13.40
N ASP A 114 -4.72 -15.67 -14.65
CA ASP A 114 -4.46 -14.75 -15.76
C ASP A 114 -4.88 -13.31 -15.45
N GLN A 115 -6.01 -13.12 -14.76
CA GLN A 115 -6.49 -11.81 -14.32
C GLN A 115 -5.58 -11.17 -13.28
N GLU A 116 -5.13 -11.94 -12.28
CA GLU A 116 -4.21 -11.46 -11.24
C GLU A 116 -2.82 -11.17 -11.83
N GLN A 117 -2.34 -12.05 -12.72
CA GLN A 117 -1.06 -11.86 -13.42
C GLN A 117 -1.05 -10.58 -14.26
N ALA A 118 -2.14 -10.30 -14.97
CA ALA A 118 -2.29 -9.07 -15.75
C ALA A 118 -2.28 -7.81 -14.85
N LEU A 119 -2.95 -7.85 -13.69
CA LEU A 119 -2.89 -6.76 -12.71
C LEU A 119 -1.47 -6.55 -12.16
N CYS A 120 -0.75 -7.62 -11.84
CA CYS A 120 0.63 -7.54 -11.35
C CYS A 120 1.60 -7.01 -12.42
N ASN A 121 1.47 -7.45 -13.67
CA ASN A 121 2.24 -6.93 -14.79
C ASN A 121 1.99 -5.42 -14.97
N TYR A 122 0.73 -4.99 -14.90
CA TYR A 122 0.37 -3.58 -14.99
C TYR A 122 0.93 -2.79 -13.80
N ALA A 123 0.84 -3.32 -12.58
CA ALA A 123 1.38 -2.68 -11.38
C ALA A 123 2.89 -2.48 -11.45
N HIS A 124 3.63 -3.50 -11.87
CA HIS A 124 5.06 -3.44 -12.04
C HIS A 124 5.46 -2.42 -13.13
N GLN A 125 4.83 -2.52 -14.32
CA GLN A 125 5.15 -1.63 -15.44
C GLN A 125 4.82 -0.16 -15.14
N LEU A 126 3.64 0.12 -14.58
CA LEU A 126 3.25 1.49 -14.24
C LEU A 126 4.16 2.09 -13.15
N THR A 127 4.79 1.24 -12.33
CA THR A 127 5.77 1.65 -11.32
C THR A 127 7.13 1.96 -11.94
N THR A 128 7.63 1.11 -12.82
CA THR A 128 8.99 1.16 -13.35
C THR A 128 9.11 1.98 -14.64
N GLU A 129 8.12 1.87 -15.53
CA GLU A 129 8.13 2.45 -16.88
C GLU A 129 6.72 2.97 -17.27
N PRO A 130 6.19 4.00 -16.60
CA PRO A 130 4.78 4.41 -16.74
C PRO A 130 4.35 4.80 -18.16
N ARG A 131 5.26 5.26 -18.99
CA ARG A 131 4.96 5.64 -20.40
C ARG A 131 4.65 4.45 -21.29
N GLN A 132 4.96 3.22 -20.87
CA GLN A 132 4.80 1.98 -21.67
C GLN A 132 3.62 1.13 -21.19
N SER A 133 2.66 1.72 -20.49
CA SER A 133 1.55 0.95 -19.87
C SER A 133 0.38 0.66 -20.82
N GLU A 134 0.26 1.34 -21.98
CA GLU A 134 -0.87 1.16 -22.91
C GLU A 134 -1.11 -0.29 -23.34
N PRO A 135 -0.08 -1.09 -23.74
CA PRO A 135 -0.29 -2.48 -24.12
C PRO A 135 -0.89 -3.31 -22.99
N LEU A 136 -0.49 -3.04 -21.74
CA LEU A 136 -0.99 -3.76 -20.57
C LEU A 136 -2.43 -3.41 -20.22
N VAL A 137 -2.86 -2.16 -20.46
CA VAL A 137 -4.28 -1.79 -20.35
C VAL A 137 -5.13 -2.58 -21.34
N ARG A 138 -4.62 -2.84 -22.54
CA ARG A 138 -5.28 -3.72 -23.53
C ARG A 138 -5.39 -5.14 -23.00
N THR A 139 -4.28 -5.72 -22.52
CA THR A 139 -4.27 -7.06 -21.90
C THR A 139 -5.24 -7.17 -20.72
N LEU A 140 -5.33 -6.14 -19.86
CA LEU A 140 -6.31 -6.12 -18.77
C LEU A 140 -7.74 -6.26 -19.29
N LYS A 141 -8.09 -5.56 -20.37
CA LYS A 141 -9.41 -5.66 -21.00
C LYS A 141 -9.66 -7.05 -21.61
N GLU A 142 -8.65 -7.61 -22.26
CA GLU A 142 -8.71 -8.95 -22.87
C GLU A 142 -8.98 -10.05 -21.84
N VAL A 143 -8.42 -9.94 -20.62
CA VAL A 143 -8.69 -10.89 -19.52
C VAL A 143 -9.94 -10.53 -18.70
N GLY A 144 -10.73 -9.54 -19.14
CA GLY A 144 -12.05 -9.22 -18.59
C GLY A 144 -12.11 -8.14 -17.51
N TRP A 145 -11.04 -7.34 -17.31
CA TRP A 145 -11.12 -6.16 -16.45
C TRP A 145 -11.77 -4.98 -17.18
N GLU A 146 -12.80 -4.40 -16.56
CA GLU A 146 -13.48 -3.20 -17.07
C GLU A 146 -12.72 -1.93 -16.71
N ASP A 147 -13.00 -0.83 -17.43
CA ASP A 147 -12.35 0.47 -17.26
C ASP A 147 -12.37 0.98 -15.81
N ARG A 148 -13.45 0.72 -15.06
CA ARG A 148 -13.51 1.11 -13.63
C ARG A 148 -12.51 0.34 -12.78
N ALA A 149 -12.34 -0.96 -13.01
CA ALA A 149 -11.35 -1.76 -12.28
C ALA A 149 -9.92 -1.34 -12.64
N ILE A 150 -9.68 -1.02 -13.91
CA ILE A 150 -8.37 -0.54 -14.39
C ILE A 150 -8.03 0.82 -13.77
N LEU A 151 -9.00 1.75 -13.71
CA LEU A 151 -8.83 3.03 -13.02
C LEU A 151 -8.51 2.82 -11.53
N ASP A 152 -9.28 1.97 -10.84
CA ASP A 152 -9.06 1.70 -9.43
C ASP A 152 -7.69 1.04 -9.19
N ALA A 153 -7.23 0.14 -10.09
CA ALA A 153 -5.87 -0.41 -10.04
C ALA A 153 -4.81 0.68 -10.20
N ALA A 154 -4.97 1.58 -11.18
CA ALA A 154 -4.04 2.70 -11.38
C ALA A 154 -3.98 3.63 -10.17
N LEU A 155 -5.11 3.89 -9.50
CA LEU A 155 -5.16 4.67 -8.26
C LEU A 155 -4.39 3.98 -7.13
N VAL A 156 -4.56 2.66 -6.92
CA VAL A 156 -3.80 1.89 -5.94
C VAL A 156 -2.29 1.96 -6.24
N ILE A 157 -1.90 1.72 -7.50
CA ILE A 157 -0.50 1.76 -7.93
C ILE A 157 0.11 3.14 -7.67
N SER A 158 -0.57 4.21 -8.07
CA SER A 158 -0.10 5.59 -7.92
C SER A 158 0.03 5.97 -6.44
N TYR A 159 -0.94 5.57 -5.62
CA TYR A 159 -0.90 5.78 -4.18
C TYR A 159 0.32 5.10 -3.54
N PHE A 160 0.57 3.82 -3.84
CA PHE A 160 1.73 3.14 -3.26
C PHE A 160 3.06 3.66 -3.80
N ASN A 161 3.13 4.15 -5.02
CA ASN A 161 4.29 4.88 -5.51
C ASN A 161 4.55 6.17 -4.71
N PHE A 162 3.50 6.92 -4.34
CA PHE A 162 3.60 8.07 -3.44
C PHE A 162 4.12 7.64 -2.05
N VAL A 163 3.49 6.64 -1.42
CA VAL A 163 3.85 6.17 -0.08
C VAL A 163 5.27 5.62 -0.04
N ASN A 164 5.65 4.78 -1.00
CA ASN A 164 7.00 4.20 -1.05
C ASN A 164 8.09 5.27 -1.15
N ARG A 165 7.86 6.33 -1.94
CA ARG A 165 8.82 7.44 -2.06
C ARG A 165 8.96 8.22 -0.76
N MET A 166 7.87 8.45 -0.06
CA MET A 166 7.90 9.11 1.24
C MET A 166 8.63 8.25 2.27
N VAL A 167 8.32 6.95 2.34
CA VAL A 167 8.96 6.00 3.26
C VAL A 167 10.46 5.91 3.01
N LEU A 168 10.87 5.66 1.76
CA LEU A 168 12.28 5.52 1.38
C LEU A 168 13.03 6.84 1.49
N GLY A 169 12.43 7.93 1.02
CA GLY A 169 13.06 9.26 0.99
C GLY A 169 13.27 9.88 2.36
N LEU A 170 12.47 9.47 3.37
CA LEU A 170 12.54 10.01 4.73
C LEU A 170 13.06 8.99 5.76
N GLY A 171 13.42 7.78 5.33
CA GLY A 171 14.02 6.76 6.17
C GLY A 171 13.06 6.20 7.23
N VAL A 172 11.82 5.92 6.83
CA VAL A 172 10.84 5.26 7.72
C VAL A 172 11.23 3.81 7.95
N HIS A 173 11.27 3.37 9.20
CA HIS A 173 11.61 2.02 9.61
C HIS A 173 10.38 1.28 10.12
N LEU A 174 10.45 -0.06 10.11
CA LEU A 174 9.41 -0.90 10.71
C LEU A 174 9.26 -0.61 12.20
N GLU A 175 8.04 -0.69 12.67
CA GLU A 175 7.69 -0.64 14.07
C GLU A 175 8.38 -1.79 14.84
N ALA A 176 8.79 -1.53 16.08
CA ALA A 176 9.47 -2.54 16.91
C ALA A 176 8.61 -3.80 17.12
N GLU A 177 7.28 -3.64 17.19
CA GLU A 177 6.29 -4.71 17.30
C GLU A 177 5.91 -5.37 15.96
N GLY A 178 6.55 -4.95 14.85
CA GLY A 178 6.31 -5.49 13.52
C GLY A 178 5.12 -4.88 12.78
N ALA A 179 4.79 -5.48 11.62
CA ALA A 179 3.78 -4.96 10.68
C ALA A 179 2.33 -5.33 11.03
N GLY A 180 2.09 -6.28 11.93
CA GLY A 180 0.76 -6.73 12.33
C GLY A 180 0.05 -5.81 13.33
N GLY A 181 -1.18 -6.19 13.72
CA GLY A 181 -1.96 -5.49 14.75
C GLY A 181 -2.95 -4.46 14.21
N TYR A 182 -3.17 -4.40 12.89
CA TYR A 182 -4.21 -3.58 12.27
C TYR A 182 -5.54 -4.33 12.13
N HIS A 183 -6.64 -3.58 12.13
CA HIS A 183 -7.95 -4.09 11.72
C HIS A 183 -8.03 -4.11 10.18
N TYR A 184 -8.26 -5.29 9.59
CA TYR A 184 -8.32 -5.48 8.13
C TYR A 184 -9.74 -5.57 7.59
N ASP A 185 -10.74 -5.68 8.47
CA ASP A 185 -12.18 -5.79 8.14
C ASP A 185 -12.85 -4.43 7.93
#